data_31b50b9336e93e4a1aca93cbb93699fa
#
_entry.id   31b50b9336e93e4a1aca93cbb93699fa
#
_cell.length_a   1.000
_cell.length_b   1.000
_cell.length_c   1.000
_cell.angle_alpha   90.00
_cell.angle_beta   90.00
_cell.angle_gamma   90.00
#
_symmetry.space_group_name_H-M   'P 1'
#
loop_
_entity.id
_entity.type
_entity.pdbx_description
1 polymer ?
#
loop_
_entity_poly.entity_id
_entity_poly.type
_entity_poly.pdbx_seq_one_letter_code
_entity_poly.pdbx_strand_id
1 'polypeptide(L)' 'LYLCISGFLRSVNEDDSLKFDFDLDEHLNDQIVRILGHRSLNAMSEGEWLLTKEQVIELSQIIGESLPTDLDLYIGVLA' A
#
# COMPACT_ATOMS: atom_id res chain seq x y z
N LEU A 1 12.32 -9.39 -0.74
CA LEU A 1 10.93 -8.92 -0.94
C LEU A 1 10.68 -7.65 -0.14
N TYR A 2 9.95 -6.74 -0.71
CA TYR A 2 9.56 -5.51 -0.04
C TYR A 2 8.16 -5.10 -0.49
N LEU A 3 7.52 -4.24 0.28
CA LEU A 3 6.17 -3.75 -0.02
C LEU A 3 6.25 -2.42 -0.76
N CYS A 4 5.32 -2.22 -1.69
CA CYS A 4 5.21 -1.00 -2.47
C CYS A 4 3.76 -0.52 -2.45
N ILE A 5 3.57 0.79 -2.26
CA ILE A 5 2.25 1.42 -2.35
C ILE A 5 2.16 2.13 -3.68
N SER A 6 1.10 1.85 -4.42
CA SER A 6 0.81 2.48 -5.71
C SER A 6 -0.50 3.25 -5.63
N GLY A 7 -0.56 4.41 -6.23
CA GLY A 7 -1.74 5.27 -6.19
C GLY A 7 -2.26 5.63 -7.57
N PHE A 8 -3.58 5.62 -7.71
CA PHE A 8 -4.29 5.91 -8.95
C PHE A 8 -5.44 6.87 -8.67
N LEU A 9 -5.84 7.63 -9.69
CA LEU A 9 -7.03 8.47 -9.58
C LEU A 9 -8.26 7.61 -9.33
N ARG A 10 -9.19 8.18 -8.56
CA ARG A 10 -10.40 7.45 -8.22
C ARG A 10 -11.26 7.15 -9.44
N SER A 11 -12.07 6.12 -9.34
CA SER A 11 -12.65 5.27 -10.36
C SER A 11 -13.50 5.92 -11.45
N VAL A 12 -13.88 7.18 -11.34
CA VAL A 12 -14.67 7.86 -12.37
C VAL A 12 -13.83 8.53 -13.42
N ASN A 13 -12.52 8.41 -13.34
CA ASN A 13 -11.59 9.06 -14.24
C ASN A 13 -11.10 8.07 -15.29
N GLU A 14 -11.00 8.51 -16.53
CA GLU A 14 -10.49 7.68 -17.62
C GLU A 14 -8.96 7.48 -17.56
N ASP A 15 -8.27 8.31 -16.80
CA ASP A 15 -6.83 8.22 -16.63
C ASP A 15 -6.50 7.19 -15.55
N ASP A 16 -6.04 6.01 -15.97
CA ASP A 16 -5.65 4.91 -15.10
C ASP A 16 -4.14 4.82 -14.89
N SER A 17 -3.40 5.86 -15.21
CA SER A 17 -1.95 5.86 -15.03
C SER A 17 -1.57 5.99 -13.56
N LEU A 18 -0.38 5.48 -13.24
CA LEU A 18 0.18 5.54 -11.89
C LEU A 18 0.44 7.00 -11.50
N LYS A 19 -0.11 7.44 -10.36
CA LYS A 19 0.04 8.80 -9.85
C LYS A 19 0.93 8.90 -8.64
N PHE A 20 1.12 7.80 -7.92
CA PHE A 20 1.91 7.74 -6.70
C PHE A 20 2.57 6.38 -6.60
N ASP A 21 3.82 6.36 -6.19
CA ASP A 21 4.59 5.13 -6.05
C ASP A 21 5.57 5.31 -4.90
N PHE A 22 5.55 4.40 -3.93
CA PHE A 22 6.36 4.51 -2.73
C PHE A 22 6.81 3.12 -2.29
N ASP A 23 8.12 2.90 -2.29
CA ASP A 23 8.69 1.64 -1.82
C ASP A 23 8.91 1.71 -0.31
N LEU A 24 8.48 0.68 0.39
CA LEU A 24 8.61 0.60 1.84
C LEU A 24 9.88 -0.16 2.21
N ASP A 25 10.48 0.21 3.34
CA ASP A 25 11.67 -0.47 3.84
C ASP A 25 11.30 -1.90 4.28
N GLU A 26 12.14 -2.86 3.94
CA GLU A 26 11.91 -4.27 4.27
C GLU A 26 11.72 -4.53 5.77
N HIS A 27 12.35 -3.74 6.63
CA HIS A 27 12.22 -3.94 8.07
C HIS A 27 10.80 -3.71 8.57
N LEU A 28 9.94 -3.07 7.76
CA LEU A 28 8.53 -2.84 8.10
C LEU A 28 7.61 -3.99 7.65
N ASN A 29 8.13 -4.94 6.88
CA ASN A 29 7.30 -5.98 6.27
C ASN A 29 6.38 -6.69 7.27
N ASP A 30 6.96 -7.23 8.35
CA ASP A 30 6.18 -8.00 9.32
C ASP A 30 5.13 -7.17 10.03
N GLN A 31 5.47 -5.94 10.37
CA GLN A 31 4.55 -5.03 11.04
C GLN A 31 3.37 -4.68 10.14
N ILE A 32 3.63 -4.39 8.88
CA ILE A 32 2.60 -4.01 7.90
C ILE A 32 1.70 -5.21 7.60
N VAL A 33 2.28 -6.38 7.36
CA VAL A 33 1.50 -7.61 7.15
C VAL A 33 0.51 -7.84 8.28
N ARG A 34 0.95 -7.66 9.51
CA ARG A 34 0.12 -7.85 10.70
C ARG A 34 -1.01 -6.83 10.77
N ILE A 35 -0.70 -5.57 10.53
CA ILE A 35 -1.68 -4.48 10.56
C ILE A 35 -2.77 -4.69 9.52
N LEU A 36 -2.39 -5.14 8.33
CA LEU A 36 -3.34 -5.38 7.25
C LEU A 36 -4.13 -6.69 7.42
N GLY A 37 -3.76 -7.50 8.39
CA GLY A 37 -4.47 -8.74 8.68
C GLY A 37 -4.17 -9.87 7.73
N HIS A 38 -3.06 -9.84 7.02
CA HIS A 38 -2.64 -10.93 6.15
C HIS A 38 -1.84 -11.98 6.93
N ARG A 39 -1.84 -13.20 6.43
CA ARG A 39 -1.14 -14.31 7.05
C ARG A 39 0.37 -14.13 7.03
N SER A 40 0.88 -13.66 5.90
CA SER A 40 2.31 -13.56 5.65
C SER A 40 2.56 -12.66 4.45
N LEU A 41 3.82 -12.31 4.25
CA LEU A 41 4.24 -11.58 3.06
C LEU A 41 3.97 -12.40 1.80
N ASN A 42 4.19 -13.71 1.85
CA ASN A 42 3.90 -14.59 0.72
C ASN A 42 2.41 -14.58 0.35
N ALA A 43 1.53 -14.56 1.34
CA ALA A 43 0.09 -14.47 1.07
C ALA A 43 -0.26 -13.16 0.37
N MET A 44 0.39 -12.07 0.74
CA MET A 44 0.18 -10.77 0.09
C MET A 44 0.70 -10.74 -1.34
N SER A 45 1.68 -11.59 -1.69
CA SER A 45 2.27 -11.60 -3.02
C SER A 45 1.35 -12.14 -4.11
N GLU A 46 0.18 -12.65 -3.75
CA GLU A 46 -0.81 -13.17 -4.70
C GLU A 46 -1.53 -12.07 -5.47
N GLY A 47 -1.37 -10.82 -5.09
CA GLY A 47 -2.01 -9.72 -5.79
C GLY A 47 -1.70 -8.37 -5.16
N GLU A 48 -2.46 -7.37 -5.57
CA GLU A 48 -2.42 -6.05 -4.97
C GLU A 48 -3.70 -5.81 -4.19
N TRP A 49 -3.61 -5.09 -3.09
CA TRP A 49 -4.69 -4.95 -2.12
C TRP A 49 -5.04 -3.49 -1.95
N LEU A 50 -6.30 -3.15 -2.17
CA LEU A 50 -6.79 -1.78 -1.95
C LEU A 50 -6.76 -1.47 -0.47
N LEU A 51 -6.15 -0.34 -0.11
CA LEU A 51 -6.08 0.11 1.27
C LEU A 51 -7.35 0.87 1.66
N THR A 52 -7.85 0.61 2.85
CA THR A 52 -8.93 1.40 3.43
C THR A 52 -8.38 2.73 3.94
N LYS A 53 -9.26 3.69 4.21
CA LYS A 53 -8.87 4.98 4.75
C LYS A 53 -8.13 4.83 6.08
N GLU A 54 -8.62 3.96 6.95
CA GLU A 54 -8.00 3.70 8.26
C GLU A 54 -6.62 3.10 8.10
N GLN A 55 -6.46 2.18 7.15
CA GLN A 55 -5.15 1.57 6.86
C GLN A 55 -4.16 2.60 6.35
N VAL A 56 -4.60 3.51 5.49
CA VAL A 56 -3.75 4.61 4.99
C VAL A 56 -3.25 5.46 6.16
N ILE A 57 -4.12 5.79 7.09
CA ILE A 57 -3.74 6.57 8.27
C ILE A 57 -2.73 5.82 9.13
N GLU A 58 -2.98 4.55 9.40
CA GLU A 58 -2.07 3.73 10.20
C GLU A 58 -0.70 3.58 9.55
N LEU A 59 -0.69 3.30 8.25
CA LEU A 59 0.57 3.16 7.50
C LEU A 59 1.34 4.46 7.45
N SER A 60 0.66 5.60 7.29
CA SER A 60 1.31 6.90 7.31
C SER A 60 2.05 7.14 8.62
N GLN A 61 1.46 6.74 9.74
CA GLN A 61 2.10 6.87 11.05
C GLN A 61 3.34 6.00 11.19
N ILE A 62 3.25 4.76 10.72
CA ILE A 62 4.35 3.79 10.81
C ILE A 62 5.52 4.20 9.92
N ILE A 63 5.22 4.66 8.72
CA ILE A 63 6.21 5.05 7.73
C ILE A 63 6.82 6.41 8.08
N GLY A 64 6.08 7.25 8.81
CA GLY A 64 6.51 8.60 9.13
C GLY A 64 6.35 9.57 7.97
N GLU A 65 5.46 9.24 7.02
CA GLU A 65 5.19 10.04 5.83
C GLU A 65 3.69 10.15 5.61
N SER A 66 3.23 11.31 5.16
CA SER A 66 1.83 11.48 4.79
C SER A 66 1.57 10.84 3.43
N LEU A 67 0.74 9.81 3.42
CA LEU A 67 0.30 9.20 2.17
C LEU A 67 -0.87 10.01 1.59
N PRO A 68 -1.00 10.10 0.25
CA PRO A 68 -2.11 10.83 -0.35
C PRO A 68 -3.46 10.22 0.00
N THR A 69 -4.44 11.05 0.29
CA THR A 69 -5.79 10.62 0.67
C THR A 69 -6.81 10.82 -0.44
N ASP A 70 -6.41 11.42 -1.54
CA ASP A 70 -7.26 11.71 -2.70
C ASP A 70 -7.08 10.71 -3.83
N LEU A 71 -6.28 9.67 -3.61
CA LEU A 71 -6.04 8.60 -4.57
C LEU A 71 -6.50 7.27 -4.00
N ASP A 72 -6.79 6.32 -4.89
CA ASP A 72 -6.93 4.92 -4.50
C ASP A 72 -5.53 4.33 -4.35
N LEU A 73 -5.21 3.87 -3.14
CA LEU A 73 -3.90 3.32 -2.84
C LEU A 73 -3.98 1.80 -2.74
N TYR A 74 -3.05 1.14 -3.41
CA TYR A 74 -2.90 -0.31 -3.37
C TYR A 74 -1.53 -0.64 -2.80
N ILE A 75 -1.46 -1.76 -2.10
CA ILE A 75 -0.19 -2.28 -1.59
C ILE A 75 0.08 -3.65 -2.19
N GLY A 76 1.31 -3.87 -2.61
CA GLY A 76 1.73 -5.15 -3.19
C GLY A 76 3.15 -5.49 -2.80
N VAL A 77 3.56 -6.71 -3.13
CA VAL A 77 4.90 -7.23 -2.83
C VAL A 77 5.75 -7.22 -4.09
N LEU A 78 6.95 -6.69 -3.99
CA LEU A 78 7.94 -6.70 -5.08
C LEU A 78 9.20 -7.45 -4.65
N ALA A 79 9.90 -7.96 -5.62
CA ALA A 79 11.16 -8.67 -5.38
C ALA A 79 12.38 -7.75 -5.46
#